data_2b34df68110f34c891cce04470b8b262
#
_entry.id   2b34df68110f34c891cce04470b8b262
#
_cell.length_a   1.000
_cell.length_b   1.000
_cell.length_c   1.000
_cell.angle_alpha   90.00
_cell.angle_beta   90.00
_cell.angle_gamma   90.00
#
_symmetry.space_group_name_H-M   'P 1'
#
loop_
_entity.id
_entity.type
_entity.pdbx_description
1 polymer ?
#
loop_
_entity_poly.entity_id
_entity_poly.type
_entity_poly.pdbx_seq_one_letter_code
_entity_poly.pdbx_strand_id
1 'polypeptide(L)'
;MQKTWRANLFFVVLLVVLAIYSLGVGGADIGFDDILRLFSSENSIDEAKKTILLQIRLPRLIMALLIGMLLASSGVVVQSVFLNPLADPYIIGIAASATFGAVIAYFLKLPDIYYGIFAFFVASVLSLVIFSLYKRDERF
;
A
#
# COMPACT_ATOMS: atom_id res chain seq x y z
N MET A 1 5.31 29.11 -2.46
CA MET A 1 4.07 28.37 -2.75
C MET A 1 3.97 27.84 -4.19
N GLN A 2 4.30 28.59 -5.23
CA GLN A 2 4.19 28.10 -6.64
C GLN A 2 5.11 26.92 -6.99
N LYS A 3 6.31 26.84 -6.40
CA LYS A 3 7.30 25.79 -6.72
C LYS A 3 6.87 24.39 -6.20
N THR A 4 6.26 24.35 -5.03
CA THR A 4 5.75 23.11 -4.42
C THR A 4 4.53 22.56 -5.14
N TRP A 5 3.65 23.43 -5.64
CA TRP A 5 2.47 22.96 -6.39
C TRP A 5 2.85 22.34 -7.74
N ARG A 6 3.83 22.90 -8.45
CA ARG A 6 4.32 22.32 -9.70
C ARG A 6 4.97 20.94 -9.48
N ALA A 7 5.71 20.78 -8.39
CA ALA A 7 6.28 19.49 -8.02
C ALA A 7 5.19 18.45 -7.68
N ASN A 8 4.19 18.84 -6.88
CA ASN A 8 3.08 17.95 -6.54
C ASN A 8 2.27 17.55 -7.79
N LEU A 9 2.00 18.50 -8.69
CA LEU A 9 1.32 18.21 -9.95
C LEU A 9 2.11 17.22 -10.81
N PHE A 10 3.44 17.39 -10.89
CA PHE A 10 4.31 16.45 -11.60
C PHE A 10 4.22 15.03 -11.03
N PHE A 11 4.27 14.87 -9.70
CA PHE A 11 4.16 13.56 -9.07
C PHE A 11 2.78 12.93 -9.27
N VAL A 12 1.70 13.71 -9.22
CA VAL A 12 0.35 13.21 -9.49
C VAL A 12 0.22 12.74 -10.94
N VAL A 13 0.71 13.52 -11.90
CA VAL A 13 0.70 13.13 -13.31
C VAL A 13 1.54 11.87 -13.53
N LEU A 14 2.74 11.80 -12.95
CA LEU A 14 3.60 10.62 -13.00
C LEU A 14 2.91 9.38 -12.44
N LEU A 15 2.23 9.52 -11.28
CA LEU A 15 1.48 8.43 -10.66
C LEU A 15 0.35 7.93 -11.56
N VAL A 16 -0.42 8.84 -12.17
CA VAL A 16 -1.50 8.47 -13.11
C VAL A 16 -0.93 7.75 -14.34
N VAL A 17 0.15 8.26 -14.92
CA VAL A 17 0.82 7.60 -16.06
C VAL A 17 1.31 6.21 -15.70
N LEU A 18 1.96 6.05 -14.55
CA LEU A 18 2.43 4.74 -14.07
C LEU A 18 1.27 3.78 -13.76
N ALA A 19 0.15 4.28 -13.22
CA ALA A 19 -1.03 3.48 -12.96
C ALA A 19 -1.64 2.93 -14.26
N ILE A 20 -1.79 3.78 -15.27
CA ILE A 20 -2.28 3.36 -16.60
C ILE A 20 -1.31 2.37 -17.26
N TYR A 21 -0.02 2.66 -17.20
CA TYR A 21 1.02 1.79 -17.73
C TYR A 21 1.01 0.41 -17.06
N SER A 22 0.83 0.36 -15.75
CA SER A 22 0.75 -0.88 -14.95
C SER A 22 -0.45 -1.77 -15.35
N LEU A 23 -1.54 -1.19 -15.83
CA LEU A 23 -2.67 -1.96 -16.35
C LEU A 23 -2.38 -2.60 -17.70
N GLY A 24 -1.58 -1.95 -18.55
CA GLY A 24 -1.23 -2.45 -19.89
C GLY A 24 -0.09 -3.48 -19.88
N VAL A 25 0.85 -3.38 -18.94
CA VAL A 25 2.05 -4.23 -18.91
C VAL A 25 1.87 -5.43 -17.96
N GLY A 26 2.17 -6.62 -18.45
CA GLY A 26 2.11 -7.86 -17.65
C GLY A 26 2.25 -9.10 -18.52
N GLY A 27 2.32 -10.28 -17.90
CA GLY A 27 2.52 -11.56 -18.58
C GLY A 27 1.38 -12.05 -19.47
N ALA A 28 0.23 -11.36 -19.48
CA ALA A 28 -0.83 -11.60 -20.47
C ALA A 28 -0.72 -10.50 -21.53
N ASP A 29 -0.91 -10.87 -22.79
CA ASP A 29 -0.82 -10.01 -23.98
C ASP A 29 -2.06 -9.09 -24.06
N ILE A 30 -2.11 -8.11 -23.14
CA ILE A 30 -3.19 -7.13 -23.02
C ILE A 30 -2.62 -5.78 -23.47
N GLY A 31 -3.07 -5.32 -24.63
CA GLY A 31 -2.68 -4.02 -25.18
C GLY A 31 -3.47 -2.85 -24.59
N PHE A 32 -2.99 -1.62 -24.82
CA PHE A 32 -3.76 -0.41 -24.49
C PHE A 32 -5.12 -0.37 -25.20
N ASP A 33 -5.23 -0.97 -26.39
CA ASP A 33 -6.49 -1.08 -27.12
C ASP A 33 -7.53 -1.91 -26.38
N ASP A 34 -7.11 -2.98 -25.69
CA ASP A 34 -8.00 -3.80 -24.86
C ASP A 34 -8.53 -3.01 -23.66
N ILE A 35 -7.71 -2.14 -23.09
CA ILE A 35 -8.13 -1.26 -21.98
C ILE A 35 -9.15 -0.22 -22.48
N LEU A 36 -8.91 0.39 -23.63
CA LEU A 36 -9.86 1.36 -24.22
C LEU A 36 -11.19 0.71 -24.59
N ARG A 37 -11.17 -0.51 -25.14
CA ARG A 37 -12.38 -1.29 -25.47
C ARG A 37 -13.20 -1.67 -24.25
N LEU A 38 -12.57 -1.83 -23.09
CA LEU A 38 -13.26 -2.10 -21.82
C LEU A 38 -14.17 -0.92 -21.40
N PHE A 39 -13.77 0.31 -21.75
CA PHE A 39 -14.56 1.54 -21.52
C PHE A 39 -15.54 1.87 -22.66
N SER A 40 -15.29 1.30 -23.84
CA SER A 40 -16.15 1.45 -25.01
C SER A 40 -17.05 0.21 -25.06
N SER A 41 -18.30 0.28 -24.76
CA SER A 41 -19.32 -0.80 -24.66
C SER A 41 -19.32 -1.88 -25.76
N GLU A 42 -18.23 -2.09 -26.46
CA GLU A 42 -18.04 -3.14 -27.45
C GLU A 42 -17.69 -4.47 -26.78
N ASN A 43 -18.57 -5.45 -26.91
CA ASN A 43 -18.42 -6.84 -26.45
C ASN A 43 -17.32 -7.64 -27.17
N SER A 44 -16.24 -6.98 -27.63
CA SER A 44 -15.20 -7.57 -28.46
C SER A 44 -13.93 -7.97 -27.70
N ILE A 45 -13.95 -7.89 -26.35
CA ILE A 45 -12.81 -8.30 -25.53
C ILE A 45 -12.97 -9.77 -25.14
N ASP A 46 -11.90 -10.54 -25.28
CA ASP A 46 -11.81 -11.91 -24.78
C ASP A 46 -12.13 -11.94 -23.26
N GLU A 47 -13.06 -12.78 -22.87
CA GLU A 47 -13.49 -12.95 -21.46
C GLU A 47 -12.31 -13.24 -20.52
N ALA A 48 -11.29 -13.96 -21.01
CA ALA A 48 -10.07 -14.21 -20.25
C ALA A 48 -9.30 -12.91 -19.97
N LYS A 49 -9.14 -12.02 -20.95
CA LYS A 49 -8.47 -10.72 -20.80
C LYS A 49 -9.25 -9.80 -19.86
N LYS A 50 -10.57 -9.78 -19.98
CA LYS A 50 -11.47 -9.02 -19.11
C LYS A 50 -11.35 -9.46 -17.65
N THR A 51 -11.33 -10.76 -17.41
CA THR A 51 -11.14 -11.35 -16.07
C THR A 51 -9.79 -10.94 -15.47
N ILE A 52 -8.70 -11.03 -16.25
CA ILE A 52 -7.36 -10.63 -15.80
C ILE A 52 -7.32 -9.14 -15.44
N LEU A 53 -7.91 -8.28 -16.27
CA LEU A 53 -7.93 -6.85 -16.02
C LEU A 53 -8.72 -6.48 -14.77
N LEU A 54 -9.96 -6.99 -14.65
CA LEU A 54 -10.88 -6.57 -13.59
C LEU A 54 -10.66 -7.32 -12.26
N GLN A 55 -10.30 -8.60 -12.31
CA GLN A 55 -10.19 -9.42 -11.10
C GLN A 55 -8.76 -9.57 -10.57
N ILE A 56 -7.74 -9.27 -11.38
CA ILE A 56 -6.35 -9.40 -10.97
C ILE A 56 -5.63 -8.05 -11.00
N ARG A 57 -5.57 -7.37 -12.16
CA ARG A 57 -4.74 -6.16 -12.31
C ARG A 57 -5.33 -4.96 -11.60
N LEU A 58 -6.62 -4.72 -11.77
CA LEU A 58 -7.29 -3.57 -11.17
C LEU A 58 -7.28 -3.61 -9.63
N PRO A 59 -7.67 -4.70 -8.95
CA PRO A 59 -7.55 -4.80 -7.50
C PRO A 59 -6.11 -4.65 -7.01
N ARG A 60 -5.14 -5.23 -7.72
CA ARG A 60 -3.73 -5.11 -7.38
C ARG A 60 -3.24 -3.66 -7.47
N LEU A 61 -3.66 -2.91 -8.49
CA LEU A 61 -3.35 -1.49 -8.63
C LEU A 61 -3.95 -0.67 -7.50
N ILE A 62 -5.23 -0.90 -7.18
CA ILE A 62 -5.92 -0.21 -6.09
C ILE A 62 -5.21 -0.48 -4.75
N MET A 63 -4.86 -1.74 -4.49
CA MET A 63 -4.13 -2.11 -3.27
C MET A 63 -2.75 -1.45 -3.20
N ALA A 64 -2.01 -1.39 -4.30
CA ALA A 64 -0.71 -0.71 -4.35
C ALA A 64 -0.82 0.79 -4.03
N LEU A 65 -1.84 1.47 -4.58
CA LEU A 65 -2.12 2.87 -4.28
C LEU A 65 -2.49 3.08 -2.81
N LEU A 66 -3.37 2.25 -2.26
CA LEU A 66 -3.77 2.33 -0.85
C LEU A 66 -2.59 2.09 0.10
N ILE A 67 -1.78 1.07 -0.17
CA ILE A 67 -0.57 0.78 0.62
C ILE A 67 0.41 1.94 0.56
N GLY A 68 0.65 2.51 -0.63
CA GLY A 68 1.53 3.66 -0.79
C GLY A 68 1.05 4.89 0.00
N MET A 69 -0.25 5.19 -0.03
CA MET A 69 -0.85 6.28 0.76
C MET A 69 -0.73 6.04 2.27
N LEU A 70 -0.98 4.81 2.73
CA LEU A 70 -0.86 4.44 4.15
C LEU A 70 0.59 4.52 4.62
N LEU A 71 1.55 4.06 3.82
CA LEU A 71 2.98 4.16 4.15
C LEU A 71 3.45 5.62 4.22
N ALA A 72 3.05 6.45 3.26
CA ALA A 72 3.41 7.85 3.25
C ALA A 72 2.85 8.59 4.48
N SER A 73 1.58 8.37 4.81
CA SER A 73 0.95 9.00 5.99
C SER A 73 1.53 8.50 7.30
N SER A 74 1.77 7.18 7.44
CA SER A 74 2.41 6.64 8.64
C SER A 74 3.84 7.13 8.82
N GLY A 75 4.60 7.28 7.72
CA GLY A 75 5.93 7.85 7.75
C GLY A 75 5.94 9.28 8.31
N VAL A 76 5.04 10.14 7.84
CA VAL A 76 4.91 11.52 8.35
C VAL A 76 4.58 11.54 9.85
N VAL A 77 3.66 10.67 10.30
CA VAL A 77 3.31 10.57 11.73
C VAL A 77 4.50 10.14 12.56
N VAL A 78 5.21 9.09 12.15
CA VAL A 78 6.38 8.57 12.87
C VAL A 78 7.48 9.64 12.96
N GLN A 79 7.81 10.30 11.85
CA GLN A 79 8.80 11.37 11.83
C GLN A 79 8.42 12.53 12.76
N SER A 80 7.13 12.87 12.83
CA SER A 80 6.63 13.94 13.72
C SER A 80 6.69 13.55 15.19
N VAL A 81 6.39 12.30 15.53
CA VAL A 81 6.41 11.81 16.92
C VAL A 81 7.84 11.71 17.45
N PHE A 82 8.77 11.20 16.65
CA PHE A 82 10.17 11.03 17.07
C PHE A 82 11.04 12.28 16.80
N LEU A 83 10.46 13.33 16.23
CA LEU A 83 11.17 14.55 15.83
C LEU A 83 12.45 14.26 15.01
N ASN A 84 12.41 13.17 14.24
CA ASN A 84 13.53 12.66 13.47
C ASN A 84 13.10 12.37 12.03
N PRO A 85 13.62 13.10 11.02
CA PRO A 85 13.27 12.87 9.63
C PRO A 85 13.74 11.52 9.07
N LEU A 86 14.63 10.80 9.78
CA LEU A 86 15.10 9.47 9.42
C LEU A 86 14.27 8.34 10.05
N ALA A 87 13.29 8.69 10.88
CA ALA A 87 12.41 7.69 11.48
C ALA A 87 11.48 7.09 10.41
N ASP A 88 11.45 5.75 10.37
CA ASP A 88 10.68 4.97 9.40
C ASP A 88 9.95 3.82 10.13
N PRO A 89 8.67 3.56 9.83
CA PRO A 89 7.92 2.44 10.41
C PRO A 89 8.59 1.07 10.22
N TYR A 90 9.36 0.87 9.14
CA TYR A 90 10.11 -0.36 8.91
C TYR A 90 11.30 -0.49 9.85
N ILE A 91 12.08 0.58 10.04
CA ILE A 91 13.26 0.59 10.93
C ILE A 91 12.84 0.38 12.38
N ILE A 92 11.71 0.96 12.78
CA ILE A 92 11.16 0.82 14.14
C ILE A 92 10.61 -0.61 14.39
N GLY A 93 10.39 -1.40 13.34
CA GLY A 93 9.94 -2.79 13.45
C GLY A 93 8.42 -2.97 13.45
N ILE A 94 7.63 -1.92 13.22
CA ILE A 94 6.16 -2.00 13.17
C ILE A 94 5.72 -2.92 12.03
N ALA A 95 6.32 -2.81 10.85
CA ALA A 95 6.02 -3.66 9.70
C ALA A 95 6.40 -5.12 9.95
N ALA A 96 7.54 -5.38 10.59
CA ALA A 96 7.96 -6.73 10.97
C ALA A 96 7.01 -7.37 11.98
N SER A 97 6.52 -6.60 12.96
CA SER A 97 5.55 -7.09 13.93
C SER A 97 4.18 -7.40 13.32
N ALA A 98 3.73 -6.60 12.33
CA ALA A 98 2.53 -6.90 11.57
C ALA A 98 2.67 -8.23 10.81
N THR A 99 3.79 -8.44 10.13
CA THR A 99 4.09 -9.70 9.44
C THR A 99 4.11 -10.87 10.42
N PHE A 100 4.73 -10.71 11.58
CA PHE A 100 4.75 -11.74 12.62
C PHE A 100 3.32 -12.09 13.10
N GLY A 101 2.46 -11.09 13.30
CA GLY A 101 1.05 -11.31 13.62
C GLY A 101 0.31 -12.12 12.55
N ALA A 102 0.49 -11.80 11.27
CA ALA A 102 -0.09 -12.55 10.17
C ALA A 102 0.41 -14.01 10.11
N VAL A 103 1.71 -14.22 10.38
CA VAL A 103 2.32 -15.55 10.44
C VAL A 103 1.72 -16.39 11.57
N ILE A 104 1.46 -15.80 12.74
CA ILE A 104 0.76 -16.50 13.84
C ILE A 104 -0.62 -16.99 13.39
N ALA A 105 -1.41 -16.12 12.74
CA ALA A 105 -2.73 -16.51 12.25
C ALA A 105 -2.65 -17.65 11.20
N TYR A 106 -1.64 -17.62 10.36
CA TYR A 106 -1.37 -18.68 9.38
C TYR A 106 -1.06 -20.02 10.05
N PHE A 107 -0.19 -20.04 11.06
CA PHE A 107 0.13 -21.27 11.80
C PHE A 107 -1.05 -21.82 12.58
N LEU A 108 -1.94 -20.96 13.04
CA LEU A 108 -3.19 -21.36 13.70
C LEU A 108 -4.25 -21.83 12.67
N LYS A 109 -3.93 -21.82 11.37
CA LYS A 109 -4.84 -22.23 10.27
C LYS A 109 -6.17 -21.46 10.29
N LEU A 110 -6.12 -20.18 10.67
CA LEU A 110 -7.30 -19.34 10.69
C LEU A 110 -7.68 -18.89 9.25
N PRO A 111 -8.96 -18.58 9.00
CA PRO A 111 -9.39 -17.97 7.73
C PRO A 111 -8.65 -16.68 7.42
N ASP A 112 -8.49 -16.34 6.13
CA ASP A 112 -7.65 -15.23 5.63
C ASP A 112 -7.97 -13.87 6.25
N ILE A 113 -9.23 -13.65 6.64
CA ILE A 113 -9.66 -12.41 7.31
C ILE A 113 -8.90 -12.15 8.63
N TYR A 114 -8.48 -13.21 9.32
CA TYR A 114 -7.78 -13.09 10.60
C TYR A 114 -6.31 -12.67 10.43
N TYR A 115 -5.70 -12.84 9.26
CA TYR A 115 -4.30 -12.41 9.04
C TYR A 115 -4.15 -10.91 9.26
N GLY A 116 -5.07 -10.11 8.70
CA GLY A 116 -5.07 -8.66 8.89
C GLY A 116 -5.35 -8.26 10.35
N ILE A 117 -6.28 -8.97 11.02
CA ILE A 117 -6.63 -8.70 12.41
C ILE A 117 -5.42 -8.95 13.33
N PHE A 118 -4.78 -10.11 13.21
CA PHE A 118 -3.60 -10.45 14.01
C PHE A 118 -2.41 -9.51 13.70
N ALA A 119 -2.19 -9.18 12.42
CA ALA A 119 -1.18 -8.21 12.02
C ALA A 119 -1.40 -6.85 12.70
N PHE A 120 -2.63 -6.35 12.68
CA PHE A 120 -2.99 -5.08 13.33
C PHE A 120 -2.77 -5.11 14.83
N PHE A 121 -3.23 -6.15 15.53
CA PHE A 121 -3.07 -6.25 16.98
C PHE A 121 -1.61 -6.32 17.41
N VAL A 122 -0.79 -7.16 16.76
CA VAL A 122 0.62 -7.32 17.11
C VAL A 122 1.40 -6.04 16.82
N ALA A 123 1.14 -5.39 15.66
CA ALA A 123 1.74 -4.10 15.34
C ALA A 123 1.34 -2.99 16.31
N SER A 124 0.07 -2.96 16.73
CA SER A 124 -0.43 -1.99 17.71
C SER A 124 0.22 -2.16 19.09
N VAL A 125 0.36 -3.39 19.55
CA VAL A 125 1.04 -3.68 20.83
C VAL A 125 2.49 -3.21 20.78
N LEU A 126 3.23 -3.53 19.70
CA LEU A 126 4.61 -3.08 19.57
C LEU A 126 4.69 -1.55 19.53
N SER A 127 3.82 -0.89 18.77
CA SER A 127 3.77 0.58 18.69
C SER A 127 3.55 1.22 20.05
N LEU A 128 2.65 0.68 20.86
CA LEU A 128 2.39 1.18 22.22
C LEU A 128 3.61 0.97 23.14
N VAL A 129 4.30 -0.17 23.03
CA VAL A 129 5.52 -0.43 23.80
C VAL A 129 6.60 0.58 23.45
N ILE A 130 6.88 0.78 22.14
CA ILE A 130 7.89 1.71 21.67
C ILE A 130 7.58 3.14 22.13
N PHE A 131 6.34 3.58 21.96
CA PHE A 131 5.90 4.92 22.39
C PHE A 131 6.02 5.10 23.92
N SER A 132 5.69 4.07 24.70
CA SER A 132 5.84 4.08 26.16
C SER A 132 7.31 4.21 26.59
N LEU A 133 8.21 3.51 25.92
CA LEU A 133 9.66 3.59 26.18
C LEU A 133 10.21 4.97 25.81
N TYR A 134 9.84 5.51 24.66
CA TYR A 134 10.25 6.85 24.22
C TYR A 134 9.84 7.93 25.22
N LYS A 135 8.57 7.91 25.66
CA LYS A 135 8.07 8.88 26.65
C LYS A 135 8.73 8.76 28.02
N ARG A 136 9.26 7.60 28.36
CA ARG A 136 9.99 7.40 29.62
C ARG A 136 11.37 8.05 29.60
N ASP A 137 12.03 8.06 28.44
CA ASP A 137 13.37 8.62 28.28
C ASP A 137 13.36 10.17 28.36
N GLU A 138 12.28 10.83 27.93
CA GLU A 138 12.12 12.28 28.05
C GLU A 138 11.95 12.82 29.50
N ARG A 139 11.87 11.93 30.48
CA ARG A 139 11.67 12.32 31.89
C ARG A 139 12.97 12.33 32.72
N PHE A 140 14.10 12.06 32.10
CA PHE A 140 15.43 12.16 32.68
C PHE A 140 16.24 13.24 31.99
#